data_94786b8a0a42791b32425cc6053c0bdf
#
_entry.id   94786b8a0a42791b32425cc6053c0bdf
#
_cell.length_a   1.000
_cell.length_b   1.000
_cell.length_c   1.000
_cell.angle_alpha   90.00
_cell.angle_beta   90.00
_cell.angle_gamma   90.00
#
_symmetry.space_group_name_H-M   'P 1'
#
loop_
_entity.id
_entity.type
_entity.pdbx_description
1 polymer ?
#
loop_
_entity_poly.entity_id
_entity_poly.type
_entity_poly.pdbx_seq_one_letter_code
_entity_poly.pdbx_strand_id
1 'polypeptide(L)'
;MYSASELKTGLIGLIGWRQNRDADGLQLQSLTSTTSGMYYNDVHPLLTFDNLLSIGPNLDLIGDTDQEKADAFTDWLQEKTEAGIINAVNDWLDFKLPARSAKNLLERRQIWQTAAGDVHTDIDRGQLVGIELVPKRSRDLRLTVEQIGIQLTQNQTLTIYLYSSDKKAVVDSQEVTYTGAGSVQWVTVNWTVEGYGAHYLVYHQDDLTGQSINSMYDYFERSAVSQQIPGANMVLVSPFEVDAPKTELWDISRMSYNYDTNFGLNLRLNVQCDYTTFLLEQKELFKTLISLHVAAVLLGEMAYNPNARINRNQAIVDRQQINFELHGDSAGPRPMGLLHKIEKARQSVSLDTGQLDKHCLPCRRRGVKYTAV
;
A
#
# COMPACT_ATOMS: atom_id res chain seq x y z
N MET A 1 6.96 1.89 3.35
CA MET A 1 6.35 1.17 2.22
C MET A 1 5.22 2.04 1.68
N TYR A 2 4.69 1.77 0.50
CA TYR A 2 3.51 2.46 -0.05
C TYR A 2 2.67 1.45 -0.85
N SER A 3 1.39 1.75 -1.02
CA SER A 3 0.49 0.98 -1.90
C SER A 3 0.71 1.43 -3.35
N ALA A 4 1.32 0.56 -4.17
CA ALA A 4 1.56 0.88 -5.58
C ALA A 4 0.25 1.08 -6.36
N SER A 5 -0.79 0.31 -6.05
CA SER A 5 -2.10 0.43 -6.71
C SER A 5 -2.77 1.76 -6.42
N GLU A 6 -2.78 2.19 -5.15
CA GLU A 6 -3.36 3.47 -4.76
C GLU A 6 -2.58 4.66 -5.34
N LEU A 7 -1.23 4.59 -5.34
CA LEU A 7 -0.41 5.64 -5.95
C LEU A 7 -0.65 5.74 -7.45
N LYS A 8 -0.72 4.62 -8.16
CA LYS A 8 -1.05 4.60 -9.58
C LYS A 8 -2.39 5.30 -9.83
N THR A 9 -3.44 4.85 -9.15
CA THR A 9 -4.78 5.44 -9.28
C THR A 9 -4.81 6.92 -8.93
N GLY A 10 -4.13 7.34 -7.87
CA GLY A 10 -4.14 8.72 -7.40
C GLY A 10 -3.26 9.70 -8.19
N LEU A 11 -2.28 9.19 -8.96
CA LEU A 11 -1.34 9.97 -9.75
C LEU A 11 -1.63 9.92 -11.25
N ILE A 12 -2.40 8.95 -11.74
CA ILE A 12 -2.93 8.94 -13.10
C ILE A 12 -3.83 10.17 -13.28
N GLY A 13 -3.70 10.84 -14.43
CA GLY A 13 -4.42 12.09 -14.73
C GLY A 13 -3.84 13.34 -14.06
N LEU A 14 -2.76 13.22 -13.29
CA LEU A 14 -1.99 14.39 -12.84
C LEU A 14 -1.38 15.12 -14.05
N ILE A 15 -0.84 14.37 -14.99
CA ILE A 15 -0.25 14.85 -16.25
C ILE A 15 -1.02 14.21 -17.39
N GLY A 16 -1.43 15.01 -18.38
CA GLY A 16 -2.19 14.54 -19.53
C GLY A 16 -1.36 14.43 -20.80
N TRP A 17 -2.03 14.09 -21.90
CA TRP A 17 -1.50 14.09 -23.25
C TRP A 17 -2.19 15.16 -24.08
N ARG A 18 -1.45 15.93 -24.87
CA ARG A 18 -2.07 16.78 -25.87
C ARG A 18 -2.48 15.91 -27.04
N GLN A 19 -3.73 15.99 -27.44
CA GLN A 19 -4.17 15.38 -28.67
C GLN A 19 -3.59 16.22 -29.84
N ASN A 20 -2.50 15.74 -30.41
CA ASN A 20 -2.05 16.23 -31.71
C ASN A 20 -3.01 15.68 -32.78
N ARG A 21 -3.24 16.47 -33.82
CA ARG A 21 -4.15 16.12 -34.90
C ARG A 21 -3.84 14.70 -35.40
N ASP A 22 -4.89 13.93 -35.52
CA ASP A 22 -4.99 12.67 -36.27
C ASP A 22 -4.00 11.55 -35.85
N ALA A 23 -4.11 11.09 -34.62
CA ALA A 23 -3.65 9.74 -34.29
C ALA A 23 -4.50 8.71 -35.07
N ASP A 24 -4.35 8.62 -36.38
CA ASP A 24 -5.11 7.73 -37.29
C ASP A 24 -6.63 7.68 -37.04
N GLY A 25 -7.23 8.80 -36.60
CA GLY A 25 -8.66 8.90 -36.27
C GLY A 25 -9.06 8.38 -34.88
N LEU A 26 -8.15 7.85 -34.08
CA LEU A 26 -8.45 7.30 -32.76
C LEU A 26 -8.88 8.39 -31.77
N GLN A 27 -9.97 8.15 -31.05
CA GLN A 27 -10.50 9.03 -30.02
C GLN A 27 -9.86 8.69 -28.66
N LEU A 28 -8.82 9.44 -28.26
CA LEU A 28 -8.06 9.20 -27.02
C LEU A 28 -8.42 10.20 -25.91
N GLN A 29 -9.70 10.55 -25.77
CA GLN A 29 -10.16 11.59 -24.85
C GLN A 29 -9.81 11.31 -23.36
N SER A 30 -9.80 10.05 -22.95
CA SER A 30 -9.45 9.67 -21.57
C SER A 30 -8.03 10.05 -21.17
N LEU A 31 -7.11 10.13 -22.11
CA LEU A 31 -5.71 10.46 -21.88
C LEU A 31 -5.43 11.98 -21.90
N THR A 32 -6.37 12.80 -22.35
CA THR A 32 -6.14 14.24 -22.54
C THR A 32 -6.41 15.08 -21.29
N SER A 33 -7.07 14.54 -20.29
CA SER A 33 -7.35 15.25 -19.05
C SER A 33 -6.09 15.38 -18.18
N THR A 34 -5.90 16.55 -17.57
CA THR A 34 -4.81 16.79 -16.62
C THR A 34 -5.29 17.66 -15.46
N THR A 35 -4.91 17.30 -14.24
CA THR A 35 -5.19 18.13 -13.06
C THR A 35 -4.10 19.17 -12.79
N SER A 36 -2.88 18.92 -13.22
CA SER A 36 -1.74 19.85 -13.04
C SER A 36 -1.55 20.88 -14.17
N GLY A 37 -2.28 20.74 -15.27
CA GLY A 37 -2.09 21.54 -16.49
C GLY A 37 -0.81 21.20 -17.28
N MET A 38 -0.07 20.16 -16.89
CA MET A 38 1.12 19.68 -17.62
C MET A 38 0.75 18.57 -18.61
N TYR A 39 1.55 18.48 -19.66
CA TYR A 39 1.39 17.46 -20.72
C TYR A 39 2.71 16.76 -21.00
N TYR A 40 2.66 15.44 -21.19
CA TYR A 40 3.87 14.63 -21.53
C TYR A 40 4.52 15.04 -22.83
N ASN A 41 3.73 15.47 -23.82
CA ASN A 41 4.24 15.97 -25.09
C ASN A 41 5.16 17.19 -24.95
N ASP A 42 4.98 17.99 -23.89
CA ASP A 42 5.81 19.18 -23.65
C ASP A 42 7.17 18.84 -23.03
N VAL A 43 7.33 17.59 -22.55
CA VAL A 43 8.57 17.13 -21.90
C VAL A 43 9.66 16.80 -22.91
N HIS A 44 9.26 16.16 -24.02
CA HIS A 44 10.19 15.76 -25.07
C HIS A 44 9.50 15.75 -26.45
N PRO A 45 10.14 16.30 -27.51
CA PRO A 45 9.52 16.43 -28.82
C PRO A 45 9.16 15.11 -29.50
N LEU A 46 9.80 14.01 -29.14
CA LEU A 46 9.46 12.67 -29.65
C LEU A 46 8.22 12.07 -29.02
N LEU A 47 7.69 12.61 -27.91
CA LEU A 47 6.50 12.11 -27.25
C LEU A 47 5.22 12.64 -27.93
N THR A 48 4.98 12.18 -29.13
CA THR A 48 3.75 12.42 -29.91
C THR A 48 2.97 11.12 -30.04
N PHE A 49 1.65 11.21 -30.20
CA PHE A 49 0.86 9.98 -30.41
C PHE A 49 1.30 9.22 -31.65
N ASP A 50 1.68 9.90 -32.74
CA ASP A 50 2.15 9.25 -33.97
C ASP A 50 3.39 8.41 -33.71
N ASN A 51 4.36 8.94 -32.95
CA ASN A 51 5.57 8.20 -32.63
C ASN A 51 5.24 7.04 -31.67
N LEU A 52 4.33 7.23 -30.70
CA LEU A 52 3.94 6.21 -29.74
C LEU A 52 3.12 5.09 -30.38
N LEU A 53 2.26 5.40 -31.35
CA LEU A 53 1.54 4.39 -32.15
C LEU A 53 2.49 3.48 -32.93
N SER A 54 3.62 4.00 -33.38
CA SER A 54 4.61 3.22 -34.13
C SER A 54 5.31 2.14 -33.27
N ILE A 55 5.32 2.30 -31.95
CA ILE A 55 5.97 1.40 -30.99
C ILE A 55 4.98 0.65 -30.09
N GLY A 56 3.74 1.09 -30.06
CA GLY A 56 2.66 0.50 -29.29
C GLY A 56 2.22 -0.88 -29.81
N PRO A 57 1.12 -1.39 -29.30
CA PRO A 57 0.57 -2.65 -29.75
C PRO A 57 0.25 -2.63 -31.24
N ASN A 58 0.35 -3.79 -31.90
CA ASN A 58 -0.03 -3.88 -33.31
C ASN A 58 -1.55 -3.81 -33.47
N LEU A 59 -2.06 -2.62 -33.73
CA LEU A 59 -3.49 -2.34 -33.81
C LEU A 59 -4.21 -3.13 -34.93
N ASP A 60 -3.48 -3.56 -35.98
CA ASP A 60 -4.04 -4.38 -37.05
C ASP A 60 -4.40 -5.81 -36.59
N LEU A 61 -3.86 -6.24 -35.43
CA LEU A 61 -4.10 -7.56 -34.86
C LEU A 61 -5.10 -7.55 -33.68
N ILE A 62 -5.55 -6.37 -33.24
CA ILE A 62 -6.31 -6.24 -31.96
C ILE A 62 -7.81 -6.30 -32.19
N GLY A 63 -8.32 -5.83 -33.30
CA GLY A 63 -9.75 -5.82 -33.57
C GLY A 63 -10.11 -5.04 -34.82
N ASP A 64 -11.41 -5.14 -35.20
CA ASP A 64 -11.90 -4.50 -36.42
C ASP A 64 -12.44 -3.09 -36.16
N THR A 65 -12.65 -2.69 -34.91
CA THR A 65 -13.23 -1.40 -34.55
C THR A 65 -12.20 -0.39 -34.06
N ASP A 66 -12.39 0.88 -34.40
CA ASP A 66 -11.51 1.96 -33.92
C ASP A 66 -11.55 2.11 -32.39
N GLN A 67 -12.68 1.72 -31.74
CA GLN A 67 -12.78 1.75 -30.29
C GLN A 67 -11.87 0.70 -29.64
N GLU A 68 -11.86 -0.55 -30.13
CA GLU A 68 -10.99 -1.61 -29.60
C GLU A 68 -9.50 -1.25 -29.76
N LYS A 69 -9.16 -0.61 -30.88
CA LYS A 69 -7.80 -0.11 -31.12
C LYS A 69 -7.42 1.02 -30.18
N ALA A 70 -8.35 1.95 -29.94
CA ALA A 70 -8.15 3.06 -29.03
C ALA A 70 -7.99 2.57 -27.58
N ASP A 71 -8.81 1.61 -27.15
CA ASP A 71 -8.74 1.04 -25.82
C ASP A 71 -7.41 0.31 -25.59
N ALA A 72 -7.00 -0.54 -26.53
CA ALA A 72 -5.74 -1.26 -26.43
C ALA A 72 -4.51 -0.35 -26.41
N PHE A 73 -4.51 0.72 -27.20
CA PHE A 73 -3.44 1.71 -27.15
C PHE A 73 -3.45 2.50 -25.84
N THR A 74 -4.64 2.85 -25.36
CA THR A 74 -4.82 3.54 -24.07
C THR A 74 -4.29 2.70 -22.92
N ASP A 75 -4.65 1.41 -22.86
CA ASP A 75 -4.20 0.47 -21.82
C ASP A 75 -2.66 0.32 -21.83
N TRP A 76 -2.08 0.15 -23.02
CA TRP A 76 -0.63 0.08 -23.17
C TRP A 76 0.07 1.36 -22.68
N LEU A 77 -0.43 2.54 -23.11
CA LEU A 77 0.16 3.81 -22.72
C LEU A 77 -0.02 4.09 -21.22
N GLN A 78 -1.16 3.67 -20.66
CA GLN A 78 -1.40 3.74 -19.24
C GLN A 78 -0.43 2.85 -18.46
N GLU A 79 -0.18 1.60 -18.87
CA GLU A 79 0.81 0.71 -18.27
C GLU A 79 2.20 1.35 -18.22
N LYS A 80 2.65 1.95 -19.31
CA LYS A 80 3.96 2.63 -19.38
C LYS A 80 4.00 3.88 -18.51
N THR A 81 2.89 4.62 -18.45
CA THR A 81 2.75 5.79 -17.57
C THR A 81 2.81 5.37 -16.10
N GLU A 82 2.11 4.31 -15.72
CA GLU A 82 2.15 3.74 -14.36
C GLU A 82 3.57 3.30 -13.96
N ALA A 83 4.29 2.65 -14.89
CA ALA A 83 5.69 2.27 -14.65
C ALA A 83 6.56 3.50 -14.39
N GLY A 84 6.40 4.57 -15.17
CA GLY A 84 7.10 5.83 -14.98
C GLY A 84 6.77 6.52 -13.65
N ILE A 85 5.50 6.49 -13.23
CA ILE A 85 5.06 7.01 -11.92
C ILE A 85 5.77 6.26 -10.78
N ILE A 86 5.75 4.93 -10.80
CA ILE A 86 6.39 4.12 -9.77
C ILE A 86 7.90 4.33 -9.73
N ASN A 87 8.53 4.45 -10.91
CA ASN A 87 9.96 4.74 -11.00
C ASN A 87 10.30 6.11 -10.38
N ALA A 88 9.49 7.13 -10.65
CA ALA A 88 9.68 8.47 -10.07
C ALA A 88 9.57 8.47 -8.53
N VAL A 89 8.56 7.81 -8.00
CA VAL A 89 8.36 7.68 -6.55
C VAL A 89 9.52 6.90 -5.91
N ASN A 90 9.92 5.79 -6.51
CA ASN A 90 11.03 4.98 -6.02
C ASN A 90 12.35 5.76 -6.04
N ASP A 91 12.65 6.43 -7.15
CA ASP A 91 13.87 7.23 -7.27
C ASP A 91 13.94 8.33 -6.21
N TRP A 92 12.83 9.03 -5.96
CA TRP A 92 12.78 10.04 -4.91
C TRP A 92 12.94 9.45 -3.50
N LEU A 93 12.20 8.36 -3.21
CA LEU A 93 12.30 7.67 -1.91
C LEU A 93 13.72 7.18 -1.65
N ASP A 94 14.41 6.63 -2.66
CA ASP A 94 15.79 6.18 -2.56
C ASP A 94 16.75 7.31 -2.23
N PHE A 95 16.50 8.45 -2.84
CA PHE A 95 17.36 9.62 -2.66
C PHE A 95 17.15 10.28 -1.30
N LYS A 96 15.89 10.44 -0.86
CA LYS A 96 15.56 11.18 0.39
C LYS A 96 15.52 10.30 1.62
N LEU A 97 15.14 9.04 1.46
CA LEU A 97 14.97 8.08 2.55
C LEU A 97 15.84 6.82 2.33
N PRO A 98 17.16 6.95 2.31
CA PRO A 98 18.08 5.87 1.93
C PRO A 98 18.02 4.61 2.83
N ALA A 99 17.31 4.66 3.94
CA ALA A 99 17.07 3.49 4.82
C ALA A 99 15.71 2.86 4.52
N ARG A 100 15.48 2.49 3.27
CA ARG A 100 14.21 1.96 2.75
C ARG A 100 13.79 0.57 3.20
N SER A 101 14.40 -0.08 4.08
CA SER A 101 13.69 -1.19 4.69
C SER A 101 12.33 -0.64 5.11
N ALA A 102 11.27 -1.23 4.61
CA ALA A 102 9.93 -1.00 5.15
C ALA A 102 10.12 -0.98 6.65
N LYS A 103 9.95 0.20 7.27
CA LYS A 103 10.27 0.33 8.68
C LYS A 103 9.16 -0.39 9.40
N ASN A 104 9.38 -1.68 9.61
CA ASN A 104 8.53 -2.49 10.45
C ASN A 104 8.71 -1.97 11.86
N LEU A 105 7.70 -1.31 12.35
CA LEU A 105 7.65 -0.81 13.72
C LEU A 105 7.28 -1.94 14.67
N LEU A 106 6.52 -2.88 14.17
CA LEU A 106 6.12 -4.10 14.83
C LEU A 106 6.11 -5.22 13.80
N GLU A 107 6.84 -6.30 14.03
CA GLU A 107 6.88 -7.44 13.12
C GLU A 107 6.40 -8.69 13.83
N ARG A 108 5.32 -9.29 13.31
CA ARG A 108 4.70 -10.53 13.81
C ARG A 108 4.56 -10.58 15.33
N ARG A 109 4.31 -9.44 15.96
CA ARG A 109 4.25 -9.38 17.41
C ARG A 109 2.94 -9.97 17.91
N GLN A 110 3.05 -10.98 18.75
CA GLN A 110 1.93 -11.55 19.50
C GLN A 110 1.50 -10.56 20.57
N ILE A 111 0.18 -10.34 20.71
CA ILE A 111 -0.37 -9.37 21.66
C ILE A 111 -0.24 -9.87 23.08
N TRP A 112 -0.71 -11.10 23.34
CA TRP A 112 -0.61 -11.71 24.65
C TRP A 112 0.36 -12.88 24.60
N GLN A 113 1.20 -12.97 25.63
CA GLN A 113 2.02 -14.15 25.81
C GLN A 113 1.11 -15.28 26.28
N THR A 114 1.20 -16.43 25.62
CA THR A 114 0.47 -17.63 26.03
C THR A 114 1.10 -18.16 27.32
N ALA A 115 0.43 -17.96 28.43
CA ALA A 115 0.67 -18.77 29.61
C ALA A 115 -0.01 -20.14 29.47
N ALA A 116 0.46 -21.14 30.14
CA ALA A 116 -0.31 -22.36 30.42
C ALA A 116 -1.49 -21.91 31.27
N GLY A 117 -2.61 -21.62 30.61
CA GLY A 117 -3.64 -20.81 31.22
C GLY A 117 -4.63 -21.54 32.05
N ASP A 118 -5.18 -20.82 32.99
CA ASP A 118 -6.43 -21.18 33.61
C ASP A 118 -7.53 -21.20 32.57
N VAL A 119 -8.25 -22.29 32.48
CA VAL A 119 -9.43 -22.43 31.61
C VAL A 119 -10.54 -21.61 32.28
N HIS A 120 -10.74 -20.38 31.84
CA HIS A 120 -11.93 -19.64 32.20
C HIS A 120 -13.05 -20.03 31.27
N THR A 121 -14.11 -20.53 31.84
CA THR A 121 -15.32 -20.93 31.16
C THR A 121 -16.25 -19.73 31.07
N ASP A 122 -16.21 -19.02 29.96
CA ASP A 122 -17.23 -18.03 29.66
C ASP A 122 -18.51 -18.76 29.21
N ILE A 123 -19.56 -18.69 30.04
CA ILE A 123 -20.78 -19.48 29.89
C ILE A 123 -21.87 -18.71 29.15
N ASP A 124 -21.70 -17.41 28.91
CA ASP A 124 -22.73 -16.60 28.26
C ASP A 124 -22.82 -16.91 26.77
N ARG A 125 -23.91 -17.56 26.38
CA ARG A 125 -24.25 -17.87 25.02
C ARG A 125 -25.11 -16.76 24.42
N GLY A 126 -24.99 -16.55 23.11
CA GLY A 126 -25.76 -15.56 22.39
C GLY A 126 -25.10 -14.20 22.26
N GLN A 127 -23.85 -14.07 22.71
CA GLN A 127 -23.07 -12.85 22.62
C GLN A 127 -22.04 -12.92 21.49
N LEU A 128 -21.80 -11.78 20.85
CA LEU A 128 -20.70 -11.56 19.96
C LEU A 128 -19.50 -11.12 20.81
N VAL A 129 -18.40 -11.86 20.74
CA VAL A 129 -17.20 -11.59 21.52
C VAL A 129 -16.00 -11.42 20.64
N GLY A 130 -15.03 -10.63 21.09
CA GLY A 130 -13.84 -10.43 20.28
C GLY A 130 -12.87 -9.40 20.80
N ILE A 131 -12.07 -8.89 19.88
CA ILE A 131 -10.99 -7.95 20.13
C ILE A 131 -11.22 -6.70 19.31
N GLU A 132 -11.28 -5.55 19.99
CA GLU A 132 -11.23 -4.24 19.36
C GLU A 132 -9.77 -3.85 19.11
N LEU A 133 -9.50 -3.35 17.90
CA LEU A 133 -8.24 -2.76 17.50
C LEU A 133 -8.48 -1.29 17.14
N VAL A 134 -7.91 -0.37 17.89
CA VAL A 134 -7.97 1.06 17.59
C VAL A 134 -6.57 1.55 17.22
N PRO A 135 -6.30 1.82 15.94
CA PRO A 135 -5.05 2.47 15.53
C PRO A 135 -4.96 3.87 16.16
N LYS A 136 -3.97 4.10 16.96
CA LYS A 136 -3.77 5.40 17.63
C LYS A 136 -3.21 6.47 16.68
N ARG A 137 -2.58 6.03 15.60
CA ARG A 137 -1.95 6.86 14.59
C ARG A 137 -2.14 6.17 13.25
N SER A 138 -3.08 6.64 12.47
CA SER A 138 -3.51 5.91 11.27
C SER A 138 -2.97 6.49 9.97
N ARG A 139 -2.50 7.73 9.96
CA ARG A 139 -2.21 8.45 8.71
C ARG A 139 -1.02 7.87 7.94
N ASP A 140 0.04 7.50 8.65
CA ASP A 140 1.31 7.06 8.05
C ASP A 140 1.68 5.64 8.48
N LEU A 141 0.71 4.91 9.04
CA LEU A 141 0.90 3.56 9.55
C LEU A 141 -0.10 2.61 8.91
N ARG A 142 0.41 1.48 8.47
CA ARG A 142 -0.38 0.35 8.01
C ARG A 142 -0.33 -0.73 9.07
N LEU A 143 -1.50 -1.04 9.65
CA LEU A 143 -1.68 -2.14 10.57
C LEU A 143 -2.20 -3.34 9.80
N THR A 144 -1.55 -4.49 9.96
CA THR A 144 -2.00 -5.76 9.40
C THR A 144 -2.14 -6.79 10.51
N VAL A 145 -3.30 -7.42 10.60
CA VAL A 145 -3.49 -8.65 11.37
C VAL A 145 -2.98 -9.79 10.51
N GLU A 146 -1.81 -10.28 10.80
CA GLU A 146 -1.16 -11.32 10.00
C GLU A 146 -1.74 -12.69 10.31
N GLN A 147 -1.90 -12.97 11.60
CA GLN A 147 -2.45 -14.24 12.09
C GLN A 147 -3.38 -14.01 13.27
N ILE A 148 -4.38 -14.86 13.34
CA ILE A 148 -5.27 -14.99 14.49
C ILE A 148 -4.93 -16.30 15.20
N GLY A 149 -4.66 -16.21 16.48
CA GLY A 149 -4.52 -17.37 17.37
C GLY A 149 -5.87 -17.71 17.98
N ILE A 150 -6.23 -18.97 17.97
CA ILE A 150 -7.48 -19.48 18.54
C ILE A 150 -7.15 -20.57 19.53
N GLN A 151 -7.79 -20.54 20.69
CA GLN A 151 -7.61 -21.54 21.73
C GLN A 151 -8.96 -21.94 22.33
N LEU A 152 -9.40 -23.15 22.08
CA LEU A 152 -10.69 -23.69 22.49
C LEU A 152 -10.52 -25.05 23.16
N THR A 153 -11.49 -25.45 23.99
CA THR A 153 -11.45 -26.73 24.68
C THR A 153 -11.73 -27.93 23.76
N GLN A 154 -12.43 -27.71 22.64
CA GLN A 154 -12.83 -28.75 21.68
C GLN A 154 -12.50 -28.37 20.26
N ASN A 155 -12.25 -29.40 19.42
CA ASN A 155 -12.07 -29.22 18.00
C ASN A 155 -13.42 -28.87 17.35
N GLN A 156 -13.43 -27.85 16.52
CA GLN A 156 -14.64 -27.36 15.86
C GLN A 156 -14.32 -26.42 14.69
N THR A 157 -15.32 -26.13 13.89
CA THR A 157 -15.23 -25.08 12.85
C THR A 157 -16.02 -23.86 13.34
N LEU A 158 -15.43 -22.67 13.21
CA LEU A 158 -16.08 -21.40 13.53
C LEU A 158 -15.69 -20.34 12.50
N THR A 159 -16.53 -19.32 12.36
CA THR A 159 -16.23 -18.17 11.48
C THR A 159 -15.82 -16.97 12.33
N ILE A 160 -14.70 -16.37 11.99
CA ILE A 160 -14.24 -15.10 12.56
C ILE A 160 -14.55 -14.00 11.56
N TYR A 161 -15.12 -12.92 12.05
CA TYR A 161 -15.52 -11.77 11.25
C TYR A 161 -14.66 -10.56 11.58
N LEU A 162 -14.37 -9.76 10.56
CA LEU A 162 -13.75 -8.44 10.70
C LEU A 162 -14.80 -7.37 10.40
N TYR A 163 -15.02 -6.49 11.37
CA TYR A 163 -15.86 -5.30 11.21
C TYR A 163 -15.01 -4.03 11.32
N SER A 164 -15.52 -2.93 10.81
CA SER A 164 -14.97 -1.58 10.97
C SER A 164 -16.06 -0.64 11.48
N SER A 165 -15.71 0.26 12.39
CA SER A 165 -16.63 1.30 12.87
C SER A 165 -17.17 2.19 11.75
N ASP A 166 -16.46 2.27 10.63
CA ASP A 166 -16.81 3.11 9.49
C ASP A 166 -17.76 2.42 8.50
N LYS A 167 -18.00 1.11 8.66
CA LYS A 167 -18.81 0.30 7.75
C LYS A 167 -19.85 -0.49 8.54
N LYS A 168 -21.12 -0.46 8.07
CA LYS A 168 -22.20 -1.23 8.70
C LYS A 168 -22.15 -2.73 8.39
N ALA A 169 -21.48 -3.13 7.33
CA ALA A 169 -21.36 -4.52 6.91
C ALA A 169 -20.03 -5.15 7.36
N VAL A 170 -20.00 -6.47 7.37
CA VAL A 170 -18.76 -7.25 7.54
C VAL A 170 -17.75 -6.80 6.48
N VAL A 171 -16.53 -6.51 6.92
CA VAL A 171 -15.42 -6.12 6.03
C VAL A 171 -14.80 -7.35 5.40
N ASP A 172 -14.59 -8.39 6.22
CA ASP A 172 -14.01 -9.67 5.80
C ASP A 172 -14.41 -10.78 6.79
N SER A 173 -14.26 -12.03 6.40
CA SER A 173 -14.52 -13.18 7.27
C SER A 173 -13.64 -14.36 6.90
N GLN A 174 -13.29 -15.16 7.92
CA GLN A 174 -12.49 -16.37 7.75
C GLN A 174 -13.13 -17.53 8.49
N GLU A 175 -13.49 -18.58 7.76
CA GLU A 175 -13.85 -19.86 8.35
C GLU A 175 -12.58 -20.58 8.81
N VAL A 176 -12.59 -21.04 10.05
CA VAL A 176 -11.44 -21.69 10.67
C VAL A 176 -11.84 -23.02 11.26
N THR A 177 -11.15 -24.08 10.84
CA THR A 177 -11.25 -25.39 11.49
C THR A 177 -10.19 -25.50 12.57
N TYR A 178 -10.61 -25.44 13.82
CA TYR A 178 -9.76 -25.59 14.99
C TYR A 178 -9.57 -27.08 15.33
N THR A 179 -8.31 -27.49 15.42
CA THR A 179 -7.90 -28.86 15.76
C THR A 179 -6.86 -28.88 16.90
N GLY A 180 -6.72 -27.76 17.61
CA GLY A 180 -5.64 -27.53 18.56
C GLY A 180 -5.77 -28.25 19.91
N ALA A 181 -6.92 -28.87 20.20
CA ALA A 181 -7.17 -29.65 21.42
C ALA A 181 -6.68 -28.97 22.71
N GLY A 182 -7.03 -27.70 22.90
CA GLY A 182 -6.63 -26.91 24.06
C GLY A 182 -5.36 -26.07 23.86
N SER A 183 -4.63 -26.27 22.78
CA SER A 183 -3.46 -25.43 22.45
C SER A 183 -3.80 -24.31 21.46
N VAL A 184 -3.00 -23.24 21.44
CA VAL A 184 -3.21 -22.14 20.49
C VAL A 184 -2.91 -22.60 19.08
N GLN A 185 -3.89 -22.49 18.20
CA GLN A 185 -3.74 -22.68 16.76
C GLN A 185 -3.69 -21.33 16.05
N TRP A 186 -2.65 -21.10 15.24
CA TRP A 186 -2.47 -19.87 14.47
C TRP A 186 -3.00 -20.03 13.04
N VAL A 187 -3.86 -19.10 12.62
CA VAL A 187 -4.44 -19.04 11.27
C VAL A 187 -4.00 -17.75 10.61
N THR A 188 -3.47 -17.87 9.40
CA THR A 188 -3.04 -16.71 8.61
C THR A 188 -4.24 -16.07 7.91
N VAL A 189 -4.45 -14.78 8.13
CA VAL A 189 -5.55 -14.01 7.54
C VAL A 189 -5.07 -12.83 6.70
N ASN A 190 -3.96 -12.19 7.07
CA ASN A 190 -3.38 -11.02 6.40
C ASN A 190 -4.37 -9.85 6.20
N TRP A 191 -5.23 -9.61 7.18
CA TRP A 191 -6.20 -8.53 7.13
C TRP A 191 -5.53 -7.18 7.35
N THR A 192 -5.68 -6.28 6.40
CA THR A 192 -5.21 -4.90 6.54
C THR A 192 -6.29 -4.07 7.20
N VAL A 193 -5.91 -3.42 8.29
CA VAL A 193 -6.76 -2.50 9.05
C VAL A 193 -6.51 -1.10 8.50
N GLU A 194 -7.45 -0.58 7.74
CA GLU A 194 -7.37 0.73 7.08
C GLU A 194 -8.34 1.73 7.72
N GLY A 195 -7.94 3.00 7.76
CA GLY A 195 -8.81 4.08 8.22
C GLY A 195 -8.60 4.50 9.68
N TYR A 196 -9.44 5.45 10.11
CA TYR A 196 -9.37 6.11 11.43
C TYR A 196 -10.35 5.50 12.44
N GLY A 197 -10.92 4.41 12.20
CA GLY A 197 -11.93 3.80 13.08
C GLY A 197 -11.38 2.69 13.95
N ALA A 198 -12.25 2.18 14.81
CA ALA A 198 -12.03 0.93 15.48
C ALA A 198 -12.33 -0.24 14.52
N HIS A 199 -11.56 -1.30 14.66
CA HIS A 199 -11.78 -2.55 13.94
C HIS A 199 -12.01 -3.66 14.94
N TYR A 200 -12.92 -4.57 14.61
CA TYR A 200 -13.40 -5.58 15.54
C TYR A 200 -13.21 -6.96 14.93
N LEU A 201 -12.42 -7.80 15.58
CA LEU A 201 -12.31 -9.21 15.23
C LEU A 201 -13.17 -9.99 16.20
N VAL A 202 -14.20 -10.66 15.70
CA VAL A 202 -15.22 -11.25 16.53
C VAL A 202 -15.66 -12.62 16.03
N TYR A 203 -16.18 -13.41 16.96
CA TYR A 203 -17.00 -14.59 16.66
C TYR A 203 -18.21 -14.62 17.59
N HIS A 204 -19.22 -15.39 17.21
CA HIS A 204 -20.41 -15.54 18.03
C HIS A 204 -20.28 -16.75 18.94
N GLN A 205 -20.52 -16.59 20.24
CA GLN A 205 -20.36 -17.66 21.22
C GLN A 205 -21.29 -18.86 20.97
N ASP A 206 -22.47 -18.63 20.38
CA ASP A 206 -23.37 -19.72 19.96
C ASP A 206 -22.76 -20.67 18.92
N ASP A 207 -21.73 -20.25 18.21
CA ASP A 207 -21.03 -21.09 17.23
C ASP A 207 -20.08 -22.08 17.95
N LEU A 208 -19.81 -21.90 19.24
CA LEU A 208 -18.94 -22.78 19.98
C LEU A 208 -19.67 -24.04 20.47
N THR A 209 -19.08 -25.20 20.19
CA THR A 209 -19.50 -26.48 20.80
C THR A 209 -18.79 -26.71 22.11
N GLY A 210 -17.60 -26.13 22.30
CA GLY A 210 -16.79 -26.12 23.51
C GLY A 210 -16.74 -24.73 24.13
N GLN A 211 -15.69 -24.48 24.89
CA GLN A 211 -15.45 -23.20 25.57
C GLN A 211 -14.16 -22.56 25.05
N SER A 212 -14.10 -21.24 25.11
CA SER A 212 -12.86 -20.53 24.89
C SER A 212 -11.90 -20.70 26.05
N ILE A 213 -10.61 -20.74 25.75
CA ILE A 213 -9.54 -20.81 26.75
C ILE A 213 -8.88 -19.45 26.85
N ASN A 214 -9.02 -18.80 28.00
CA ASN A 214 -8.35 -17.55 28.27
C ASN A 214 -6.85 -17.77 28.41
N SER A 215 -6.06 -17.14 27.58
CA SER A 215 -4.59 -17.18 27.61
C SER A 215 -3.96 -15.86 28.07
N MET A 216 -4.76 -14.94 28.59
CA MET A 216 -4.24 -13.69 29.17
C MET A 216 -3.59 -13.92 30.52
N TYR A 217 -2.44 -13.29 30.69
CA TYR A 217 -1.82 -13.21 32.03
C TYR A 217 -2.62 -12.31 32.95
N ASP A 218 -2.47 -12.55 34.24
CA ASP A 218 -3.23 -11.96 35.33
C ASP A 218 -3.35 -10.42 35.29
N TYR A 219 -4.46 -9.92 35.80
CA TYR A 219 -4.91 -8.52 35.76
C TYR A 219 -3.88 -7.48 36.22
N PHE A 220 -3.04 -7.82 37.19
CA PHE A 220 -2.05 -6.89 37.72
C PHE A 220 -0.89 -6.58 36.78
N GLU A 221 -0.61 -7.41 35.79
CA GLU A 221 0.42 -7.16 34.79
C GLU A 221 -0.07 -6.36 33.58
N ARG A 222 -1.34 -6.07 33.47
CA ARG A 222 -1.96 -5.38 32.35
C ARG A 222 -1.46 -3.96 32.12
N SER A 223 -1.29 -3.18 33.18
CA SER A 223 -0.73 -1.84 33.05
C SER A 223 0.72 -1.90 32.57
N ALA A 224 1.43 -2.97 32.89
CA ALA A 224 2.76 -3.26 32.43
C ALA A 224 2.77 -3.82 30.99
N VAL A 225 1.83 -4.69 30.62
CA VAL A 225 1.72 -5.28 29.29
C VAL A 225 1.30 -4.25 28.23
N SER A 226 0.34 -3.38 28.52
CA SER A 226 -0.04 -2.30 27.62
C SER A 226 1.09 -1.29 27.41
N GLN A 227 2.00 -1.15 28.36
CA GLN A 227 3.20 -0.32 28.23
C GLN A 227 4.41 -1.07 27.69
N GLN A 228 4.47 -2.39 27.85
CA GLN A 228 5.60 -3.23 27.44
C GLN A 228 5.45 -3.80 26.01
N ILE A 229 4.25 -3.79 25.42
CA ILE A 229 4.12 -4.19 24.01
C ILE A 229 4.84 -3.11 23.17
N PRO A 230 5.98 -3.40 22.52
CA PRO A 230 6.55 -2.48 21.57
C PRO A 230 5.50 -2.17 20.48
N GLY A 231 5.02 -0.93 20.45
CA GLY A 231 3.90 -0.54 19.60
C GLY A 231 2.55 -0.33 20.32
N ALA A 232 2.46 -0.51 21.62
CA ALA A 232 1.25 -0.19 22.40
C ALA A 232 0.84 1.28 22.31
N ASN A 233 1.75 2.15 21.93
CA ASN A 233 1.47 3.54 21.57
C ASN A 233 0.92 3.71 20.15
N MET A 234 0.86 2.65 19.33
CA MET A 234 0.38 2.67 17.95
C MET A 234 -1.01 2.05 17.81
N VAL A 235 -1.31 1.04 18.60
CA VAL A 235 -2.59 0.31 18.57
C VAL A 235 -3.08 0.11 19.99
N LEU A 236 -4.34 0.44 20.25
CA LEU A 236 -5.05 0.01 21.44
C LEU A 236 -5.74 -1.31 21.11
N VAL A 237 -5.63 -2.28 22.04
CA VAL A 237 -6.24 -3.59 21.91
C VAL A 237 -7.08 -3.84 23.14
N SER A 238 -8.37 -4.08 22.94
CA SER A 238 -9.34 -4.24 24.05
C SER A 238 -10.25 -5.42 23.76
N PRO A 239 -10.29 -6.44 24.62
CA PRO A 239 -11.31 -7.46 24.53
C PRO A 239 -12.68 -6.89 24.90
N PHE A 240 -13.72 -7.34 24.21
CA PHE A 240 -15.08 -6.87 24.43
C PHE A 240 -16.11 -7.96 24.15
N GLU A 241 -17.31 -7.74 24.67
CA GLU A 241 -18.50 -8.52 24.39
C GLU A 241 -19.68 -7.61 24.08
N VAL A 242 -20.60 -8.08 23.26
CA VAL A 242 -21.83 -7.36 22.91
C VAL A 242 -22.95 -8.32 22.55
N ASP A 243 -24.15 -8.02 23.00
CA ASP A 243 -25.37 -8.72 22.57
C ASP A 243 -25.82 -8.15 21.23
N ALA A 244 -25.51 -8.87 20.14
CA ALA A 244 -25.75 -8.40 18.78
C ALA A 244 -25.97 -9.56 17.80
N PRO A 245 -26.75 -9.31 16.71
CA PRO A 245 -26.91 -10.27 15.62
C PRO A 245 -25.61 -10.41 14.81
N LYS A 246 -25.45 -11.55 14.11
CA LYS A 246 -24.26 -11.89 13.33
C LYS A 246 -24.04 -11.04 12.07
N THR A 247 -25.04 -10.33 11.60
CA THR A 247 -25.10 -9.83 10.21
C THR A 247 -24.82 -8.35 10.06
N GLU A 248 -24.87 -7.58 11.13
CA GLU A 248 -24.72 -6.12 11.09
C GLU A 248 -23.76 -5.63 12.18
N LEU A 249 -23.14 -4.48 11.92
CA LEU A 249 -22.41 -3.77 12.97
C LEU A 249 -23.42 -3.34 14.04
N TRP A 250 -23.13 -3.70 15.26
CA TRP A 250 -23.94 -3.38 16.45
C TRP A 250 -23.80 -1.91 16.86
N ASP A 251 -24.66 -1.49 17.76
CA ASP A 251 -24.50 -0.21 18.43
C ASP A 251 -23.29 -0.28 19.38
N ILE A 252 -22.27 0.50 19.06
CA ILE A 252 -21.00 0.54 19.82
C ILE A 252 -21.23 0.91 21.29
N SER A 253 -22.29 1.67 21.61
CA SER A 253 -22.63 2.03 22.98
C SER A 253 -23.05 0.84 23.85
N ARG A 254 -23.39 -0.30 23.24
CA ARG A 254 -23.75 -1.55 23.96
C ARG A 254 -22.58 -2.45 24.26
N MET A 255 -21.38 -2.11 23.77
CA MET A 255 -20.19 -2.91 24.03
C MET A 255 -19.80 -2.84 25.50
N SER A 256 -19.51 -4.01 26.08
CA SER A 256 -18.90 -4.14 27.39
C SER A 256 -17.47 -4.62 27.24
N TYR A 257 -16.52 -3.89 27.81
CA TYR A 257 -15.12 -4.28 27.76
C TYR A 257 -14.82 -5.22 28.93
N ASN A 258 -14.45 -6.44 28.58
CA ASN A 258 -14.08 -7.44 29.55
C ASN A 258 -12.58 -7.68 29.50
N TYR A 259 -11.89 -7.05 30.39
CA TYR A 259 -10.44 -7.15 30.43
C TYR A 259 -9.92 -8.41 31.12
N ASP A 260 -10.72 -9.30 31.65
CA ASP A 260 -10.30 -10.52 32.33
C ASP A 260 -10.21 -11.73 31.40
N THR A 261 -10.65 -11.58 30.16
CA THR A 261 -10.59 -12.63 29.15
C THR A 261 -10.15 -12.11 27.80
N ASN A 262 -9.55 -12.97 27.00
CA ASN A 262 -9.30 -12.72 25.57
C ASN A 262 -10.22 -13.55 24.67
N PHE A 263 -11.23 -14.18 25.26
CA PHE A 263 -12.19 -15.05 24.55
C PHE A 263 -11.50 -16.12 23.68
N GLY A 264 -10.36 -16.63 24.13
CA GLY A 264 -9.57 -17.61 23.38
C GLY A 264 -8.93 -17.07 22.10
N LEU A 265 -8.94 -15.75 21.88
CA LEU A 265 -8.34 -15.10 20.73
C LEU A 265 -6.97 -14.52 21.08
N ASN A 266 -6.06 -14.58 20.12
CA ASN A 266 -4.79 -13.88 20.17
C ASN A 266 -4.46 -13.36 18.77
N LEU A 267 -3.62 -12.36 18.67
CA LEU A 267 -3.30 -11.75 17.37
C LEU A 267 -1.80 -11.62 17.19
N ARG A 268 -1.34 -11.82 15.96
CA ARG A 268 -0.02 -11.40 15.51
C ARG A 268 -0.19 -10.22 14.58
N LEU A 269 0.30 -9.09 15.05
CA LEU A 269 0.20 -7.82 14.37
C LEU A 269 1.52 -7.46 13.69
N ASN A 270 1.38 -6.84 12.53
CA ASN A 270 2.45 -6.16 11.83
C ASN A 270 2.06 -4.68 11.68
N VAL A 271 2.95 -3.78 12.10
CA VAL A 271 2.77 -2.33 11.93
C VAL A 271 3.95 -1.80 11.15
N GLN A 272 3.68 -1.21 10.02
CA GLN A 272 4.70 -0.66 9.13
C GLN A 272 4.36 0.77 8.71
N CYS A 273 5.38 1.54 8.37
CA CYS A 273 5.18 2.87 7.81
C CYS A 273 4.61 2.77 6.39
N ASP A 274 3.56 3.53 6.13
CA ASP A 274 2.93 3.69 4.82
C ASP A 274 3.01 5.15 4.38
N TYR A 275 3.68 5.41 3.26
CA TYR A 275 3.85 6.75 2.72
C TYR A 275 2.80 7.11 1.66
N THR A 276 1.83 6.25 1.39
CA THR A 276 0.86 6.42 0.31
C THR A 276 0.09 7.73 0.43
N THR A 277 -0.57 7.95 1.56
CA THR A 277 -1.36 9.17 1.80
C THR A 277 -0.49 10.43 1.75
N PHE A 278 0.68 10.38 2.38
CA PHE A 278 1.65 11.47 2.37
C PHE A 278 2.09 11.85 0.94
N LEU A 279 2.38 10.86 0.09
CA LEU A 279 2.79 11.08 -1.29
C LEU A 279 1.65 11.63 -2.14
N LEU A 280 0.43 11.13 -1.94
CA LEU A 280 -0.76 11.59 -2.67
C LEU A 280 -1.15 13.02 -2.31
N GLU A 281 -1.02 13.43 -1.06
CA GLU A 281 -1.31 14.81 -0.64
C GLU A 281 -0.33 15.82 -1.25
N GLN A 282 0.89 15.41 -1.51
CA GLN A 282 1.93 16.26 -2.07
C GLN A 282 2.20 15.99 -3.57
N LYS A 283 1.26 15.34 -4.26
CA LYS A 283 1.41 14.88 -5.64
C LYS A 283 1.85 15.93 -6.64
N GLU A 284 1.41 17.18 -6.47
CA GLU A 284 1.78 18.29 -7.36
C GLU A 284 3.29 18.55 -7.41
N LEU A 285 4.00 18.26 -6.33
CA LEU A 285 5.45 18.45 -6.28
C LEU A 285 6.21 17.40 -7.10
N PHE A 286 5.57 16.25 -7.37
CA PHE A 286 6.16 15.18 -8.15
C PHE A 286 5.96 15.33 -9.66
N LYS A 287 5.09 16.21 -10.13
CA LYS A 287 4.68 16.28 -11.54
C LYS A 287 5.85 16.32 -12.52
N THR A 288 6.87 17.15 -12.24
CA THR A 288 8.05 17.26 -13.12
C THR A 288 8.89 15.97 -13.08
N LEU A 289 9.08 15.37 -11.91
CA LEU A 289 9.84 14.14 -11.80
C LEU A 289 9.11 12.98 -12.50
N ILE A 290 7.80 12.86 -12.29
CA ILE A 290 6.94 11.87 -12.97
C ILE A 290 7.02 12.04 -14.49
N SER A 291 6.86 13.27 -15.01
CA SER A 291 6.86 13.50 -16.44
C SER A 291 8.18 13.09 -17.10
N LEU A 292 9.31 13.34 -16.43
CA LEU A 292 10.62 12.94 -16.92
C LEU A 292 10.83 11.42 -16.86
N HIS A 293 10.35 10.74 -15.82
CA HIS A 293 10.46 9.28 -15.74
C HIS A 293 9.56 8.58 -16.77
N VAL A 294 8.33 9.06 -16.98
CA VAL A 294 7.46 8.56 -18.05
C VAL A 294 8.12 8.76 -19.42
N ALA A 295 8.70 9.95 -19.65
CA ALA A 295 9.46 10.21 -20.87
C ALA A 295 10.63 9.22 -21.05
N ALA A 296 11.38 8.93 -19.99
CA ALA A 296 12.48 7.98 -20.05
C ALA A 296 12.02 6.54 -20.34
N VAL A 297 10.89 6.11 -19.78
CA VAL A 297 10.30 4.79 -20.08
C VAL A 297 9.91 4.70 -21.55
N LEU A 298 9.18 5.69 -22.06
CA LEU A 298 8.70 5.69 -23.46
C LEU A 298 9.84 5.82 -24.48
N LEU A 299 10.82 6.66 -24.21
CA LEU A 299 12.02 6.73 -25.07
C LEU A 299 12.82 5.43 -25.04
N GLY A 300 12.89 4.77 -23.90
CA GLY A 300 13.48 3.43 -23.79
C GLY A 300 12.74 2.41 -24.66
N GLU A 301 11.41 2.42 -24.65
CA GLU A 301 10.60 1.58 -25.52
C GLU A 301 10.87 1.90 -27.02
N MET A 302 10.94 3.17 -27.38
CA MET A 302 11.28 3.57 -28.76
C MET A 302 12.65 3.03 -29.18
N ALA A 303 13.64 3.06 -28.27
CA ALA A 303 14.99 2.61 -28.58
C ALA A 303 15.12 1.09 -28.75
N TYR A 304 14.37 0.31 -27.96
CA TYR A 304 14.63 -1.11 -27.79
C TYR A 304 13.44 -2.02 -28.14
N ASN A 305 12.29 -1.48 -28.56
CA ASN A 305 11.15 -2.29 -28.95
C ASN A 305 11.45 -3.09 -30.22
N PRO A 306 11.43 -4.43 -30.16
CA PRO A 306 11.70 -5.28 -31.32
C PRO A 306 10.59 -5.22 -32.38
N ASN A 307 9.40 -4.73 -32.03
CA ASN A 307 8.24 -4.61 -32.90
C ASN A 307 8.18 -3.26 -33.63
N ALA A 308 9.14 -2.36 -33.41
CA ALA A 308 9.20 -1.09 -34.12
C ALA A 308 9.23 -1.37 -35.66
N ARG A 309 8.21 -0.92 -36.37
CA ARG A 309 8.01 -1.10 -37.83
C ARG A 309 9.05 -0.37 -38.70
N ILE A 310 10.19 -0.02 -38.12
CA ILE A 310 11.21 0.82 -38.70
C ILE A 310 12.22 -0.04 -39.47
N ASN A 311 12.61 0.40 -40.62
CA ASN A 311 13.69 -0.18 -41.44
C ASN A 311 14.97 -0.33 -40.57
N ARG A 312 15.63 -1.49 -40.60
CA ARG A 312 16.75 -1.87 -39.70
C ARG A 312 17.87 -0.82 -39.63
N ASN A 313 18.17 -0.16 -40.76
CA ASN A 313 19.20 0.90 -40.77
C ASN A 313 18.74 2.17 -40.08
N GLN A 314 17.49 2.53 -40.23
CA GLN A 314 16.89 3.67 -39.55
C GLN A 314 16.78 3.43 -38.06
N ALA A 315 16.41 2.21 -37.66
CA ALA A 315 16.36 1.81 -36.26
C ALA A 315 17.70 1.98 -35.51
N ILE A 316 18.83 1.78 -36.21
CA ILE A 316 20.16 1.98 -35.59
C ILE A 316 20.45 3.47 -35.37
N VAL A 317 20.12 4.32 -36.32
CA VAL A 317 20.31 5.77 -36.20
C VAL A 317 19.39 6.34 -35.14
N ASP A 318 18.14 5.92 -35.16
CA ASP A 318 17.14 6.34 -34.14
C ASP A 318 17.53 5.92 -32.75
N ARG A 319 18.03 4.69 -32.56
CA ARG A 319 18.59 4.23 -31.29
C ARG A 319 19.75 5.07 -30.79
N GLN A 320 20.66 5.44 -31.67
CA GLN A 320 21.79 6.29 -31.31
C GLN A 320 21.32 7.68 -30.89
N GLN A 321 20.36 8.25 -31.62
CA GLN A 321 19.77 9.53 -31.29
C GLN A 321 19.01 9.48 -29.97
N ILE A 322 18.18 8.47 -29.74
CA ILE A 322 17.42 8.32 -28.49
C ILE A 322 18.37 8.07 -27.30
N ASN A 323 19.43 7.27 -27.48
CA ASN A 323 20.44 7.11 -26.46
C ASN A 323 21.15 8.44 -26.13
N PHE A 324 21.41 9.26 -27.14
CA PHE A 324 21.95 10.60 -26.92
C PHE A 324 20.97 11.50 -26.16
N GLU A 325 19.68 11.46 -26.48
CA GLU A 325 18.64 12.21 -25.78
C GLU A 325 18.47 11.74 -24.31
N LEU A 326 18.61 10.44 -24.06
CA LEU A 326 18.54 9.87 -22.70
C LEU A 326 19.76 10.24 -21.86
N HIS A 327 20.96 10.00 -22.40
CA HIS A 327 22.21 10.07 -21.64
C HIS A 327 22.96 11.40 -21.82
N GLY A 328 22.69 12.13 -22.89
CA GLY A 328 23.46 13.31 -23.28
C GLY A 328 24.80 12.97 -23.93
N ASP A 329 25.60 13.98 -24.23
CA ASP A 329 26.95 13.82 -24.75
C ASP A 329 27.94 13.52 -23.64
N SER A 330 28.43 12.29 -23.58
CA SER A 330 29.44 11.86 -22.61
C SER A 330 30.81 12.53 -22.83
N ALA A 331 31.05 13.07 -24.02
CA ALA A 331 32.30 13.77 -24.41
C ALA A 331 32.19 15.30 -24.20
N GLY A 332 31.00 15.82 -23.97
CA GLY A 332 30.75 17.24 -23.79
C GLY A 332 30.94 17.74 -22.35
N PRO A 333 31.19 19.04 -22.16
CA PRO A 333 31.39 19.62 -20.83
C PRO A 333 30.12 19.67 -19.99
N ARG A 334 28.93 19.34 -20.54
CA ARG A 334 27.64 19.31 -19.83
C ARG A 334 26.77 18.19 -20.39
N PRO A 335 26.60 17.09 -19.65
CA PRO A 335 25.60 16.10 -20.02
C PRO A 335 24.21 16.75 -19.90
N MET A 336 23.51 16.90 -21.04
CA MET A 336 22.18 17.54 -21.09
C MET A 336 21.05 16.53 -21.32
N GLY A 337 21.33 15.24 -21.17
CA GLY A 337 20.36 14.17 -21.37
C GLY A 337 19.22 14.18 -20.35
N LEU A 338 18.17 13.44 -20.67
CA LEU A 338 16.96 13.31 -19.85
C LEU A 338 17.27 12.79 -18.43
N LEU A 339 18.20 11.84 -18.31
CA LEU A 339 18.64 11.30 -17.02
C LEU A 339 19.24 12.37 -16.11
N HIS A 340 19.98 13.31 -16.66
CA HIS A 340 20.50 14.45 -15.89
C HIS A 340 19.39 15.41 -15.44
N LYS A 341 18.35 15.61 -16.29
CA LYS A 341 17.15 16.38 -15.90
C LYS A 341 16.41 15.69 -14.76
N ILE A 342 16.29 14.35 -14.82
CA ILE A 342 15.71 13.53 -13.74
C ILE A 342 16.47 13.75 -12.42
N GLU A 343 17.80 13.67 -12.45
CA GLU A 343 18.61 13.90 -11.26
C GLU A 343 18.39 15.28 -10.64
N LYS A 344 18.34 16.33 -11.45
CA LYS A 344 18.04 17.70 -11.00
C LYS A 344 16.61 17.82 -10.47
N ALA A 345 15.62 17.24 -11.15
CA ALA A 345 14.25 17.26 -10.71
C ALA A 345 14.10 16.53 -9.36
N ARG A 346 14.73 15.36 -9.20
CA ARG A 346 14.76 14.62 -7.95
C ARG A 346 15.32 15.44 -6.78
N GLN A 347 16.41 16.19 -7.03
CA GLN A 347 17.00 17.06 -6.01
C GLN A 347 16.09 18.23 -5.64
N SER A 348 15.33 18.75 -6.61
CA SER A 348 14.44 19.90 -6.42
C SER A 348 13.15 19.57 -5.69
N VAL A 349 12.70 18.29 -5.72
CA VAL A 349 11.49 17.87 -4.98
C VAL A 349 11.80 17.91 -3.49
N SER A 350 11.20 18.89 -2.80
CA SER A 350 11.28 19.05 -1.36
C SER A 350 9.90 18.87 -0.76
N LEU A 351 9.69 17.76 -0.07
CA LEU A 351 8.44 17.50 0.64
C LEU A 351 8.58 17.91 2.10
N ASP A 352 7.47 18.40 2.66
CA ASP A 352 7.40 18.68 4.08
C ASP A 352 7.28 17.36 4.87
N THR A 353 8.42 16.81 5.26
CA THR A 353 8.48 15.59 6.08
C THR A 353 8.07 15.83 7.54
N GLY A 354 7.83 17.08 7.95
CA GLY A 354 7.35 17.40 9.30
C GLY A 354 5.95 16.85 9.60
N GLN A 355 5.20 16.52 8.57
CA GLN A 355 3.88 15.92 8.66
C GLN A 355 3.92 14.39 8.88
N LEU A 356 5.04 13.72 8.56
CA LEU A 356 5.20 12.29 8.78
C LEU A 356 5.28 11.96 10.28
N ASP A 357 4.75 10.79 10.65
CA ASP A 357 4.93 10.29 12.01
C ASP A 357 6.43 10.17 12.34
N LYS A 358 6.79 10.61 13.55
CA LYS A 358 8.19 10.59 14.02
C LYS A 358 8.84 9.20 13.94
N HIS A 359 8.04 8.16 14.05
CA HIS A 359 8.51 6.78 13.94
C HIS A 359 8.83 6.38 12.51
N CYS A 360 8.19 7.03 11.53
CA CYS A 360 8.40 6.79 10.10
C CYS A 360 9.50 7.67 9.49
N LEU A 361 9.98 8.66 10.22
CA LEU A 361 11.14 9.44 9.78
C LEU A 361 12.41 8.59 9.84
N PRO A 362 13.32 8.77 8.87
CA PRO A 362 14.64 8.15 8.96
C PRO A 362 15.32 8.60 10.26
N CYS A 363 15.93 7.66 10.96
CA CYS A 363 16.74 7.99 12.13
C CYS A 363 17.84 8.95 11.68
N ARG A 364 17.73 10.22 12.04
CA ARG A 364 18.88 11.14 11.88
C ARG A 364 20.00 10.52 12.68
N ARG A 365 21.05 10.03 12.01
CA ARG A 365 22.33 9.77 12.66
C ARG A 365 22.76 11.12 13.26
N ARG A 366 22.52 11.32 14.54
CA ARG A 366 23.24 12.34 15.28
C ARG A 366 24.71 11.93 15.18
N GLY A 367 25.43 12.58 14.28
CA GLY A 367 26.87 12.47 14.27
C GLY A 367 27.34 12.88 15.66
N VAL A 368 27.72 11.93 16.47
CA VAL A 368 28.45 12.20 17.70
C VAL A 368 29.78 12.78 17.22
N LYS A 369 29.87 14.11 17.23
CA LYS A 369 31.18 14.76 17.09
C LYS A 369 31.94 14.41 18.35
N TYR A 370 32.81 13.42 18.25
CA TYR A 370 33.87 13.25 19.23
C TYR A 370 34.81 14.46 19.04
N THR A 371 34.65 15.47 19.86
CA THR A 371 35.73 16.42 20.11
C THR A 371 36.78 15.65 20.91
N ALA A 372 37.85 15.20 20.24
CA ALA A 372 39.03 14.78 20.94
C ALA A 372 39.53 15.98 21.75
N VAL A 373 39.62 15.80 23.07
CA VAL A 373 40.29 16.70 24.00
C VAL A 373 41.78 16.38 23.98
#